data_878c3e5e33abdaf7745cfa84725bfc78
#
_entry.id   878c3e5e33abdaf7745cfa84725bfc78
#
_cell.length_a   1.000
_cell.length_b   1.000
_cell.length_c   1.000
_cell.angle_alpha   90.00
_cell.angle_beta   90.00
_cell.angle_gamma   90.00
#
_symmetry.space_group_name_H-M   'P 1'
#
loop_
_entity.id
_entity.type
_entity.pdbx_description
1 polymer ?
#
loop_
_entity_poly.entity_id
_entity_poly.type
_entity_poly.pdbx_seq_one_letter_code
_entity_poly.pdbx_strand_id
1 'polypeptide(L)'
;MKMKYTSIISVFLLVSTLLFPSCGNAPVEEQTVTGQPVEDTAPALPSLDSLRCVEGKVKSGQFFSTLMTGLGLNAQEAYDLTMACDTVFDVKNLRVGNEYKAYYDGQILKYVLYRQDRTSDILFECQTPYKVSKVTRPVTVRKRYADVTINSSLWNDMRAAGASPLIILSLSDIYAWTVDFFGLQKGDRFRVLYEEKVCDGEVIAIDTVRYAIFSHNGKDLPMVMYDQKDGGNIWWNEKGESMRKAFLKAPLKFSRISSGFSYARRHPVTRRVQPHTGIDYAAPKGTPVMSIGDGVVTSKKYEGAGGNTVRIRHNSVYSTAYLHLSGYAKGLKVGQRVRQGEVIGYVGSTGRSTGPHLDFRVWKNGSPINPLKMESPPAEPLKKENLEDFELVHKKYRAQVDSIYARDIVRELFDKL
;
A
#
# COMPACT_ATOMS: atom_id res chain seq x y z
N MET A 1 -32.43 5.86 -78.03
CA MET A 1 -33.67 5.35 -77.51
C MET A 1 -33.34 4.60 -76.19
N LYS A 2 -33.97 4.91 -75.10
CA LYS A 2 -33.72 4.56 -73.69
C LYS A 2 -32.78 5.47 -72.92
N MET A 3 -33.40 6.48 -72.28
CA MET A 3 -32.86 7.31 -71.19
C MET A 3 -32.59 6.46 -69.94
N LYS A 4 -31.44 6.70 -69.31
CA LYS A 4 -31.17 6.24 -67.91
C LYS A 4 -31.07 7.47 -67.05
N TYR A 5 -31.97 7.56 -66.08
CA TYR A 5 -31.94 8.53 -64.98
C TYR A 5 -30.85 8.17 -63.98
N THR A 6 -29.96 9.11 -63.69
CA THR A 6 -28.99 9.07 -62.60
C THR A 6 -29.48 10.02 -61.50
N SER A 7 -29.79 9.44 -60.34
CA SER A 7 -30.24 10.18 -59.16
C SER A 7 -29.02 10.72 -58.42
N ILE A 8 -28.95 12.05 -58.23
CA ILE A 8 -27.93 12.71 -57.45
C ILE A 8 -28.47 12.88 -56.03
N ILE A 9 -27.84 12.20 -55.07
CA ILE A 9 -28.08 12.40 -53.65
C ILE A 9 -27.09 13.49 -53.16
N SER A 10 -27.66 14.65 -52.83
CA SER A 10 -26.90 15.73 -52.16
C SER A 10 -26.78 15.44 -50.69
N VAL A 11 -25.53 15.23 -50.22
CA VAL A 11 -25.23 15.17 -48.80
C VAL A 11 -24.87 16.59 -48.33
N PHE A 12 -25.73 17.15 -47.49
CA PHE A 12 -25.46 18.40 -46.77
C PHE A 12 -24.44 18.13 -45.66
N LEU A 13 -23.26 18.66 -45.80
CA LEU A 13 -22.26 18.70 -44.75
C LEU A 13 -22.47 19.95 -43.91
N LEU A 14 -22.97 19.79 -42.70
CA LEU A 14 -23.02 20.86 -41.70
C LEU A 14 -21.71 20.91 -40.95
N VAL A 15 -20.86 21.88 -41.32
CA VAL A 15 -19.62 22.16 -40.60
C VAL A 15 -19.92 23.10 -39.45
N SER A 16 -19.94 22.61 -38.24
CA SER A 16 -19.95 23.43 -37.01
C SER A 16 -18.52 23.54 -36.50
N THR A 17 -17.92 24.70 -36.67
CA THR A 17 -16.60 25.04 -36.10
C THR A 17 -16.74 25.30 -34.61
N LEU A 18 -16.30 24.35 -33.79
CA LEU A 18 -16.04 24.56 -32.37
C LEU A 18 -14.53 24.63 -32.16
N LEU A 19 -14.05 25.84 -31.89
CA LEU A 19 -12.69 26.13 -31.45
C LEU A 19 -12.51 25.63 -30.02
N PHE A 20 -11.68 24.60 -29.81
CA PHE A 20 -11.16 24.23 -28.51
C PHE A 20 -9.64 24.40 -28.46
N PRO A 21 -9.10 24.92 -27.34
CA PRO A 21 -7.65 25.04 -27.20
C PRO A 21 -7.01 23.69 -26.96
N SER A 22 -5.93 23.44 -27.68
CA SER A 22 -5.04 22.29 -27.55
C SER A 22 -4.34 22.26 -26.20
N CYS A 23 -4.57 21.20 -25.40
CA CYS A 23 -3.61 20.66 -24.46
C CYS A 23 -3.82 19.16 -24.43
N GLY A 24 -2.87 18.42 -25.00
CA GLY A 24 -2.95 16.97 -25.09
C GLY A 24 -2.72 16.28 -23.78
N ASN A 25 -3.77 15.64 -23.25
CA ASN A 25 -3.70 14.51 -22.33
C ASN A 25 -4.97 13.69 -22.58
N ALA A 26 -4.83 12.42 -22.91
CA ALA A 26 -5.96 11.53 -23.12
C ALA A 26 -6.82 11.43 -21.85
N PRO A 27 -8.15 11.63 -21.93
CA PRO A 27 -8.99 11.52 -20.76
C PRO A 27 -9.16 10.06 -20.36
N VAL A 28 -8.94 9.84 -19.10
CA VAL A 28 -9.22 8.58 -18.43
C VAL A 28 -10.73 8.41 -18.31
N GLU A 29 -11.26 7.31 -18.84
CA GLU A 29 -12.69 7.00 -18.76
C GLU A 29 -13.06 6.65 -17.31
N GLU A 30 -13.95 7.45 -16.73
CA GLU A 30 -14.48 7.30 -15.38
C GLU A 30 -15.69 6.37 -15.41
N GLN A 31 -15.50 5.08 -15.11
CA GLN A 31 -16.60 4.18 -14.83
C GLN A 31 -16.86 4.17 -13.32
N THR A 32 -17.82 4.97 -12.90
CA THR A 32 -18.32 4.95 -11.51
C THR A 32 -19.12 3.67 -11.30
N VAL A 33 -18.53 2.68 -10.66
CA VAL A 33 -19.29 1.56 -10.12
C VAL A 33 -19.76 2.00 -8.75
N THR A 34 -21.07 2.28 -8.64
CA THR A 34 -21.75 2.44 -7.37
C THR A 34 -21.66 1.13 -6.59
N GLY A 35 -20.63 0.99 -5.75
CA GLY A 35 -20.65 0.04 -4.67
C GLY A 35 -21.79 0.45 -3.72
N GLN A 36 -22.66 -0.48 -3.34
CA GLN A 36 -23.63 -0.23 -2.28
C GLN A 36 -22.89 0.30 -1.06
N PRO A 37 -23.37 1.39 -0.43
CA PRO A 37 -22.81 1.85 0.83
C PRO A 37 -22.98 0.71 1.83
N VAL A 38 -21.91 0.31 2.50
CA VAL A 38 -22.03 -0.42 3.75
C VAL A 38 -22.72 0.56 4.69
N GLU A 39 -23.96 0.26 5.06
CA GLU A 39 -24.70 0.96 6.11
C GLU A 39 -23.99 0.72 7.45
N ASP A 40 -22.91 1.44 7.65
CA ASP A 40 -22.46 1.76 8.99
C ASP A 40 -23.19 3.04 9.36
N THR A 41 -24.12 2.96 10.31
CA THR A 41 -24.91 4.10 10.80
C THR A 41 -23.99 5.09 11.51
N ALA A 42 -23.18 5.80 10.74
CA ALA A 42 -22.46 6.96 11.23
C ALA A 42 -23.50 7.99 11.69
N PRO A 43 -23.33 8.59 12.89
CA PRO A 43 -24.24 9.64 13.35
C PRO A 43 -24.29 10.75 12.29
N ALA A 44 -25.50 11.07 11.84
CA ALA A 44 -25.71 12.15 10.90
C ALA A 44 -25.14 13.45 11.49
N LEU A 45 -24.34 14.16 10.70
CA LEU A 45 -23.87 15.50 11.09
C LEU A 45 -25.08 16.39 11.37
N PRO A 46 -25.08 17.19 12.46
CA PRO A 46 -26.11 18.19 12.67
C PRO A 46 -26.12 19.17 11.49
N SER A 47 -27.27 19.81 11.22
CA SER A 47 -27.33 20.84 10.19
C SER A 47 -26.45 22.02 10.61
N LEU A 48 -25.32 22.18 9.89
CA LEU A 48 -24.31 23.23 10.17
C LEU A 48 -24.46 24.46 9.27
N ASP A 49 -25.39 24.40 8.29
CA ASP A 49 -25.49 25.38 7.19
C ASP A 49 -25.89 26.78 7.66
N SER A 50 -26.60 26.87 8.79
CA SER A 50 -27.02 28.13 9.37
C SER A 50 -26.01 28.80 10.31
N LEU A 51 -24.90 28.08 10.60
CA LEU A 51 -23.89 28.53 11.57
C LEU A 51 -22.73 29.23 10.87
N ARG A 52 -22.18 30.28 11.55
CA ARG A 52 -20.97 30.92 11.06
C ARG A 52 -19.76 29.95 11.23
N CYS A 53 -19.11 29.62 10.13
CA CYS A 53 -17.94 28.73 10.12
C CYS A 53 -16.63 29.54 10.15
N VAL A 54 -15.69 29.11 10.99
CA VAL A 54 -14.31 29.60 11.04
C VAL A 54 -13.37 28.41 10.87
N GLU A 55 -12.53 28.45 9.84
CA GLU A 55 -11.56 27.41 9.56
C GLU A 55 -10.20 27.75 10.16
N GLY A 56 -9.48 26.72 10.61
CA GLY A 56 -8.13 26.88 11.15
C GLY A 56 -7.30 25.60 11.10
N LYS A 57 -6.04 25.74 11.50
CA LYS A 57 -5.11 24.61 11.65
C LYS A 57 -4.51 24.61 13.04
N VAL A 58 -4.32 23.42 13.60
CA VAL A 58 -3.65 23.24 14.89
C VAL A 58 -2.21 23.74 14.80
N LYS A 59 -1.83 24.65 15.68
CA LYS A 59 -0.51 25.30 15.70
C LYS A 59 0.48 24.48 16.54
N SER A 60 1.77 24.69 16.30
CA SER A 60 2.83 24.09 17.13
C SER A 60 2.70 24.55 18.58
N GLY A 61 2.80 23.62 19.53
CA GLY A 61 2.62 23.88 20.97
C GLY A 61 1.17 24.06 21.44
N GLN A 62 0.20 23.91 20.55
CA GLN A 62 -1.23 24.01 20.89
C GLN A 62 -1.75 22.66 21.38
N PHE A 63 -2.27 22.62 22.59
CA PHE A 63 -2.96 21.48 23.18
C PHE A 63 -4.48 21.59 22.98
N PHE A 64 -5.20 20.51 23.21
CA PHE A 64 -6.66 20.48 23.04
C PHE A 64 -7.36 21.57 23.85
N SER A 65 -7.04 21.71 25.16
CA SER A 65 -7.63 22.72 26.01
C SER A 65 -7.35 24.15 25.53
N THR A 66 -6.11 24.42 25.10
CA THR A 66 -5.74 25.77 24.59
C THR A 66 -6.36 26.03 23.21
N LEU A 67 -6.60 25.02 22.41
CA LEU A 67 -7.37 25.15 21.17
C LEU A 67 -8.81 25.57 21.49
N MET A 68 -9.49 24.81 22.39
CA MET A 68 -10.90 25.02 22.70
C MET A 68 -11.14 26.36 23.41
N THR A 69 -10.24 26.79 24.33
CA THR A 69 -10.33 28.11 24.95
C THR A 69 -10.08 29.24 23.95
N GLY A 70 -9.15 29.01 22.99
CA GLY A 70 -8.92 29.97 21.89
C GLY A 70 -10.11 30.12 20.94
N LEU A 71 -11.01 29.13 20.90
CA LEU A 71 -12.24 29.14 20.11
C LEU A 71 -13.45 29.68 20.88
N GLY A 72 -13.30 29.99 22.18
CA GLY A 72 -14.34 30.68 22.95
C GLY A 72 -14.94 29.91 24.12
N LEU A 73 -14.46 28.69 24.43
CA LEU A 73 -14.82 28.00 25.67
C LEU A 73 -14.03 28.60 26.85
N ASN A 74 -14.63 28.63 28.03
CA ASN A 74 -13.86 28.89 29.25
C ASN A 74 -13.06 27.65 29.69
N ALA A 75 -12.21 27.81 30.72
CA ALA A 75 -11.32 26.70 31.15
C ALA A 75 -12.09 25.48 31.68
N GLN A 76 -13.22 25.71 32.38
CA GLN A 76 -14.06 24.63 32.90
C GLN A 76 -14.76 23.88 31.75
N GLU A 77 -15.34 24.61 30.82
CA GLU A 77 -15.99 24.02 29.61
C GLU A 77 -15.03 23.22 28.79
N ALA A 78 -13.79 23.72 28.58
CA ALA A 78 -12.74 22.95 27.84
C ALA A 78 -12.32 21.68 28.60
N TYR A 79 -12.30 21.71 29.93
CA TYR A 79 -12.04 20.54 30.76
C TYR A 79 -13.18 19.54 30.67
N ASP A 80 -14.44 19.95 30.79
CA ASP A 80 -15.62 19.11 30.73
C ASP A 80 -15.73 18.43 29.33
N LEU A 81 -15.45 19.20 28.29
CA LEU A 81 -15.36 18.65 26.93
C LEU A 81 -14.21 17.64 26.79
N THR A 82 -13.07 17.86 27.45
CA THR A 82 -11.96 16.88 27.50
C THR A 82 -12.42 15.57 28.16
N MET A 83 -13.20 15.65 29.23
CA MET A 83 -13.76 14.47 29.89
C MET A 83 -14.76 13.73 28.98
N ALA A 84 -15.56 14.47 28.20
CA ALA A 84 -16.49 13.89 27.23
C ALA A 84 -15.82 13.20 26.05
N CYS A 85 -14.50 13.42 25.81
CA CYS A 85 -13.77 12.71 24.76
C CYS A 85 -13.65 11.20 25.03
N ASP A 86 -13.51 10.79 26.30
CA ASP A 86 -13.47 9.41 26.80
C ASP A 86 -12.75 8.44 25.83
N THR A 87 -13.45 7.42 25.34
CA THR A 87 -12.92 6.40 24.40
C THR A 87 -12.95 6.82 22.93
N VAL A 88 -13.64 7.91 22.59
CA VAL A 88 -13.83 8.35 21.19
C VAL A 88 -12.58 9.03 20.63
N PHE A 89 -11.95 9.90 21.42
CA PHE A 89 -10.78 10.65 20.97
C PHE A 89 -9.80 10.89 22.13
N ASP A 90 -8.60 10.34 22.03
CA ASP A 90 -7.51 10.72 22.93
C ASP A 90 -6.99 12.12 22.55
N VAL A 91 -7.20 13.09 23.42
CA VAL A 91 -6.81 14.49 23.22
C VAL A 91 -5.31 14.68 22.97
N LYS A 92 -4.46 13.70 23.37
CA LYS A 92 -3.02 13.67 23.07
C LYS A 92 -2.75 13.41 21.59
N ASN A 93 -3.73 12.92 20.85
CA ASN A 93 -3.64 12.69 19.40
C ASN A 93 -3.98 13.91 18.55
N LEU A 94 -4.16 15.09 19.17
CA LEU A 94 -4.26 16.35 18.44
C LEU A 94 -2.93 16.60 17.69
N ARG A 95 -3.00 16.72 16.36
CA ARG A 95 -1.79 16.82 15.51
C ARG A 95 -1.62 18.23 14.96
N VAL A 96 -0.42 18.77 15.08
CA VAL A 96 -0.03 20.03 14.44
C VAL A 96 -0.24 19.97 12.94
N GLY A 97 -0.82 21.01 12.38
CA GLY A 97 -1.12 21.12 10.94
C GLY A 97 -2.47 20.54 10.52
N ASN A 98 -3.11 19.69 11.34
CA ASN A 98 -4.46 19.21 11.05
C ASN A 98 -5.47 20.35 11.07
N GLU A 99 -6.44 20.27 10.16
CA GLU A 99 -7.48 21.28 9.98
C GLU A 99 -8.61 21.08 10.97
N TYR A 100 -9.25 22.19 11.33
CA TYR A 100 -10.51 22.18 12.04
C TYR A 100 -11.46 23.24 11.51
N LYS A 101 -12.76 23.03 11.71
CA LYS A 101 -13.85 23.97 11.43
C LYS A 101 -14.61 24.21 12.72
N ALA A 102 -14.69 25.46 13.14
CA ALA A 102 -15.44 25.88 14.32
C ALA A 102 -16.73 26.57 13.88
N TYR A 103 -17.85 26.15 14.43
CA TYR A 103 -19.18 26.60 14.04
C TYR A 103 -19.84 27.38 15.21
N TYR A 104 -20.30 28.56 14.91
CA TYR A 104 -20.83 29.51 15.88
C TYR A 104 -22.27 29.89 15.58
N ASP A 105 -23.08 29.98 16.64
CA ASP A 105 -24.37 30.65 16.66
C ASP A 105 -24.16 32.01 17.32
N GLY A 106 -24.18 33.09 16.53
CA GLY A 106 -23.71 34.41 16.99
C GLY A 106 -22.25 34.39 17.45
N GLN A 107 -22.01 34.49 18.74
CA GLN A 107 -20.69 34.42 19.39
C GLN A 107 -20.46 33.08 20.13
N ILE A 108 -21.47 32.23 20.20
CA ILE A 108 -21.44 30.99 20.97
C ILE A 108 -20.88 29.86 20.10
N LEU A 109 -19.78 29.23 20.53
CA LEU A 109 -19.23 28.07 19.89
C LEU A 109 -20.17 26.85 20.06
N LYS A 110 -20.70 26.31 18.98
CA LYS A 110 -21.62 25.17 19.00
C LYS A 110 -20.90 23.86 18.70
N TYR A 111 -20.08 23.86 17.66
CA TYR A 111 -19.40 22.65 17.21
C TYR A 111 -17.97 22.92 16.78
N VAL A 112 -17.10 21.92 16.97
CA VAL A 112 -15.77 21.88 16.33
C VAL A 112 -15.64 20.56 15.59
N LEU A 113 -15.41 20.63 14.30
CA LEU A 113 -15.12 19.47 13.45
C LEU A 113 -13.61 19.43 13.21
N TYR A 114 -12.91 18.48 13.83
CA TYR A 114 -11.47 18.30 13.71
C TYR A 114 -11.14 17.19 12.74
N ARG A 115 -10.34 17.47 11.73
CA ARG A 115 -9.86 16.47 10.77
C ARG A 115 -8.78 15.59 11.40
N GLN A 116 -9.15 14.39 11.84
CA GLN A 116 -8.21 13.47 12.48
C GLN A 116 -7.26 12.84 11.46
N ASP A 117 -7.80 12.40 10.32
CA ASP A 117 -7.08 11.82 9.19
C ASP A 117 -7.85 12.04 7.87
N ARG A 118 -7.44 11.33 6.78
CA ARG A 118 -8.07 11.51 5.46
C ARG A 118 -9.50 11.00 5.36
N THR A 119 -9.94 10.15 6.28
CA THR A 119 -11.23 9.46 6.23
C THR A 119 -12.08 9.69 7.47
N SER A 120 -11.53 10.35 8.48
CA SER A 120 -12.20 10.51 9.78
C SER A 120 -12.08 11.93 10.30
N ASP A 121 -13.19 12.47 10.71
CA ASP A 121 -13.29 13.69 11.46
C ASP A 121 -13.79 13.40 12.90
N ILE A 122 -13.45 14.24 13.86
CA ILE A 122 -14.01 14.21 15.21
C ILE A 122 -14.90 15.43 15.36
N LEU A 123 -16.16 15.18 15.65
CA LEU A 123 -17.13 16.23 15.96
C LEU A 123 -17.19 16.41 17.49
N PHE A 124 -16.90 17.62 17.94
CA PHE A 124 -17.09 18.05 19.31
C PHE A 124 -18.33 18.95 19.38
N GLU A 125 -19.33 18.51 20.15
CA GLU A 125 -20.50 19.32 20.50
C GLU A 125 -20.14 20.15 21.73
N CYS A 126 -19.99 21.45 21.56
CA CYS A 126 -19.40 22.37 22.55
C CYS A 126 -20.43 23.02 23.47
N GLN A 127 -21.62 22.43 23.60
CA GLN A 127 -22.69 22.87 24.51
C GLN A 127 -23.13 21.72 25.39
N THR A 128 -23.64 22.02 26.59
CA THR A 128 -24.15 21.00 27.52
C THR A 128 -25.43 20.34 27.01
N PRO A 129 -25.52 19.00 27.03
CA PRO A 129 -24.48 18.03 27.42
C PRO A 129 -23.38 17.91 26.33
N TYR A 130 -22.11 18.01 26.77
CA TYR A 130 -20.98 17.83 25.88
C TYR A 130 -20.98 16.44 25.27
N LYS A 131 -20.76 16.36 23.96
CA LYS A 131 -20.70 15.09 23.24
C LYS A 131 -19.57 15.07 22.23
N VAL A 132 -18.93 13.93 22.06
CA VAL A 132 -17.87 13.73 21.09
C VAL A 132 -18.21 12.52 20.25
N SER A 133 -18.12 12.66 18.94
CA SER A 133 -18.41 11.57 18.02
C SER A 133 -17.38 11.51 16.89
N LYS A 134 -17.09 10.30 16.42
CA LYS A 134 -16.29 10.09 15.24
C LYS A 134 -17.19 10.07 14.02
N VAL A 135 -16.85 10.90 13.04
CA VAL A 135 -17.56 11.02 11.76
C VAL A 135 -16.69 10.41 10.69
N THR A 136 -17.16 9.33 10.07
CA THR A 136 -16.46 8.69 8.97
C THR A 136 -16.87 9.33 7.66
N ARG A 137 -15.90 9.72 6.86
CA ARG A 137 -16.13 10.29 5.51
C ARG A 137 -16.30 9.16 4.50
N PRO A 138 -17.22 9.28 3.55
CA PRO A 138 -17.44 8.23 2.56
C PRO A 138 -16.20 8.01 1.70
N VAL A 139 -15.79 6.76 1.60
CA VAL A 139 -14.71 6.32 0.71
C VAL A 139 -15.34 5.54 -0.44
N THR A 140 -15.09 5.98 -1.65
CA THR A 140 -15.52 5.28 -2.86
C THR A 140 -14.36 4.56 -3.51
N VAL A 141 -14.65 3.48 -4.24
CA VAL A 141 -13.67 2.76 -5.05
C VAL A 141 -13.88 3.11 -6.51
N ARG A 142 -12.83 3.57 -7.17
CA ARG A 142 -12.84 3.96 -8.57
C ARG A 142 -11.92 3.07 -9.40
N LYS A 143 -12.44 2.49 -10.49
CA LYS A 143 -11.63 1.73 -11.45
C LYS A 143 -10.86 2.68 -12.37
N ARG A 144 -9.60 2.35 -12.62
CA ARG A 144 -8.69 3.14 -13.44
C ARG A 144 -7.87 2.26 -14.37
N TYR A 145 -7.55 2.83 -15.51
CA TYR A 145 -6.52 2.33 -16.40
C TYR A 145 -5.42 3.39 -16.53
N ALA A 146 -4.18 2.97 -16.54
CA ALA A 146 -3.06 3.83 -16.89
C ALA A 146 -2.16 3.13 -17.90
N ASP A 147 -1.71 3.89 -18.89
CA ASP A 147 -0.74 3.48 -19.91
C ASP A 147 0.40 4.51 -19.89
N VAL A 148 1.57 4.07 -19.47
CA VAL A 148 2.68 4.98 -19.18
C VAL A 148 3.94 4.45 -19.81
N THR A 149 4.47 5.19 -20.78
CA THR A 149 5.81 4.98 -21.34
C THR A 149 6.82 5.84 -20.57
N ILE A 150 7.89 5.23 -20.12
CA ILE A 150 8.96 5.90 -19.37
C ILE A 150 9.83 6.68 -20.35
N ASN A 151 9.84 8.00 -20.21
CA ASN A 151 10.66 8.91 -20.99
C ASN A 151 11.70 9.64 -20.15
N SER A 152 11.35 9.96 -18.88
CA SER A 152 12.20 10.69 -17.95
C SER A 152 12.38 9.93 -16.65
N SER A 153 11.32 9.76 -15.88
CA SER A 153 11.30 8.95 -14.68
C SER A 153 9.90 8.39 -14.47
N LEU A 154 9.81 7.20 -13.87
CA LEU A 154 8.53 6.55 -13.58
C LEU A 154 7.57 7.48 -12.83
N TRP A 155 8.08 8.24 -11.85
CA TRP A 155 7.27 9.19 -11.08
C TRP A 155 6.68 10.32 -11.92
N ASN A 156 7.52 10.98 -12.73
CA ASN A 156 7.09 12.11 -13.54
C ASN A 156 6.15 11.65 -14.66
N ASP A 157 6.49 10.55 -15.32
CA ASP A 157 5.71 10.04 -16.45
C ASP A 157 4.36 9.47 -15.99
N MET A 158 4.29 8.82 -14.82
CA MET A 158 3.01 8.41 -14.19
C MET A 158 2.11 9.62 -13.88
N ARG A 159 2.67 10.68 -13.31
CA ARG A 159 1.91 11.91 -13.04
C ARG A 159 1.43 12.59 -14.32
N ALA A 160 2.27 12.66 -15.33
CA ALA A 160 1.92 13.22 -16.64
C ALA A 160 0.77 12.45 -17.30
N ALA A 161 0.71 11.14 -17.11
CA ALA A 161 -0.39 10.30 -17.56
C ALA A 161 -1.66 10.36 -16.67
N GLY A 162 -1.69 11.24 -15.66
CA GLY A 162 -2.83 11.38 -14.75
C GLY A 162 -3.02 10.22 -13.78
N ALA A 163 -2.04 9.32 -13.67
CA ALA A 163 -2.07 8.23 -12.71
C ALA A 163 -1.59 8.69 -11.33
N SER A 164 -2.19 8.14 -10.27
CA SER A 164 -1.70 8.39 -8.91
C SER A 164 -0.30 7.79 -8.73
N PRO A 165 0.69 8.55 -8.24
CA PRO A 165 2.02 8.00 -7.94
C PRO A 165 2.00 6.86 -6.90
N LEU A 166 0.93 6.71 -6.11
CA LEU A 166 0.77 5.61 -5.17
C LEU A 166 0.77 4.23 -5.87
N ILE A 167 0.37 4.17 -7.17
CA ILE A 167 0.40 2.93 -7.94
C ILE A 167 1.83 2.39 -8.10
N ILE A 168 2.84 3.26 -8.11
CA ILE A 168 4.25 2.88 -8.23
C ILE A 168 4.66 1.97 -7.08
N LEU A 169 4.20 2.27 -5.85
CA LEU A 169 4.50 1.45 -4.67
C LEU A 169 3.90 0.05 -4.83
N SER A 170 2.64 -0.03 -5.28
CA SER A 170 1.98 -1.31 -5.53
C SER A 170 2.65 -2.11 -6.64
N LEU A 171 3.02 -1.48 -7.75
CA LEU A 171 3.75 -2.13 -8.84
C LEU A 171 5.15 -2.57 -8.40
N SER A 172 5.85 -1.76 -7.59
CA SER A 172 7.16 -2.12 -7.04
C SER A 172 7.08 -3.35 -6.14
N ASP A 173 6.03 -3.49 -5.34
CA ASP A 173 5.82 -4.66 -4.48
C ASP A 173 5.48 -5.91 -5.31
N ILE A 174 4.65 -5.76 -6.36
CA ILE A 174 4.23 -6.88 -7.24
C ILE A 174 5.40 -7.40 -8.07
N TYR A 175 6.13 -6.50 -8.72
CA TYR A 175 7.23 -6.83 -9.63
C TYR A 175 8.60 -6.89 -8.96
N ALA A 176 8.70 -6.74 -7.63
CA ALA A 176 9.94 -6.64 -6.86
C ALA A 176 10.99 -7.72 -7.17
N TRP A 177 10.55 -8.88 -7.68
CA TRP A 177 11.40 -10.04 -7.98
C TRP A 177 11.69 -10.24 -9.46
N THR A 178 10.95 -9.57 -10.32
CA THR A 178 11.06 -9.72 -11.77
C THR A 178 11.64 -8.49 -12.43
N VAL A 179 11.50 -7.32 -11.81
CA VAL A 179 11.90 -6.02 -12.36
C VAL A 179 12.78 -5.28 -11.34
N ASP A 180 13.90 -4.76 -11.82
CA ASP A 180 14.69 -3.79 -11.09
C ASP A 180 14.18 -2.38 -11.38
N PHE A 181 13.42 -1.81 -10.44
CA PHE A 181 12.85 -0.47 -10.59
C PHE A 181 13.91 0.65 -10.61
N PHE A 182 15.15 0.37 -10.22
CA PHE A 182 16.29 1.31 -10.37
C PHE A 182 16.95 1.20 -11.74
N GLY A 183 16.69 0.11 -12.47
CA GLY A 183 17.22 -0.16 -13.80
C GLY A 183 16.22 0.12 -14.93
N LEU A 184 15.12 0.83 -14.68
CA LEU A 184 14.14 1.19 -15.69
C LEU A 184 14.76 2.05 -16.79
N GLN A 185 14.41 1.75 -18.04
CA GLN A 185 14.98 2.40 -19.22
C GLN A 185 13.93 3.24 -19.96
N LYS A 186 14.41 4.21 -20.70
CA LYS A 186 13.57 4.96 -21.63
C LYS A 186 12.95 3.99 -22.64
N GLY A 187 11.63 4.05 -22.81
CA GLY A 187 10.86 3.15 -23.66
C GLY A 187 10.20 1.99 -22.90
N ASP A 188 10.58 1.72 -21.64
CA ASP A 188 9.82 0.80 -20.79
C ASP A 188 8.39 1.31 -20.61
N ARG A 189 7.42 0.39 -20.51
CA ARG A 189 6.01 0.76 -20.49
C ARG A 189 5.22 -0.04 -19.48
N PHE A 190 4.36 0.65 -18.72
CA PHE A 190 3.38 0.06 -17.84
C PHE A 190 1.97 0.29 -18.38
N ARG A 191 1.20 -0.80 -18.53
CA ARG A 191 -0.25 -0.78 -18.77
C ARG A 191 -0.91 -1.44 -17.59
N VAL A 192 -1.76 -0.72 -16.84
CA VAL A 192 -2.26 -1.22 -15.57
C VAL A 192 -3.75 -0.93 -15.37
N LEU A 193 -4.51 -1.96 -15.02
CA LEU A 193 -5.88 -1.90 -14.51
C LEU A 193 -5.84 -1.98 -12.98
N TYR A 194 -6.36 -0.98 -12.30
CA TYR A 194 -6.32 -0.91 -10.85
C TYR A 194 -7.55 -0.22 -10.28
N GLU A 195 -7.72 -0.35 -8.99
CA GLU A 195 -8.76 0.31 -8.22
C GLU A 195 -8.11 1.23 -7.19
N GLU A 196 -8.64 2.43 -7.07
CA GLU A 196 -8.17 3.42 -6.11
C GLU A 196 -9.28 3.83 -5.16
N LYS A 197 -8.93 4.06 -3.90
CA LYS A 197 -9.82 4.61 -2.88
C LYS A 197 -9.80 6.12 -2.96
N VAL A 198 -10.97 6.70 -3.06
CA VAL A 198 -11.17 8.14 -3.19
C VAL A 198 -12.02 8.63 -2.02
N CYS A 199 -11.58 9.68 -1.36
CA CYS A 199 -12.32 10.41 -0.34
C CYS A 199 -12.31 11.89 -0.72
N ASP A 200 -13.48 12.52 -0.80
CA ASP A 200 -13.66 13.93 -1.22
C ASP A 200 -12.95 14.28 -2.53
N GLY A 201 -12.98 13.40 -3.50
CA GLY A 201 -12.34 13.59 -4.80
C GLY A 201 -10.83 13.32 -4.83
N GLU A 202 -10.18 13.14 -3.69
CA GLU A 202 -8.76 12.85 -3.58
C GLU A 202 -8.47 11.35 -3.50
N VAL A 203 -7.46 10.88 -4.22
CA VAL A 203 -6.97 9.50 -4.11
C VAL A 203 -6.19 9.33 -2.80
N ILE A 204 -6.73 8.53 -1.90
CA ILE A 204 -6.14 8.28 -0.58
C ILE A 204 -5.29 7.01 -0.51
N ALA A 205 -5.59 6.02 -1.36
CA ALA A 205 -4.85 4.76 -1.45
C ALA A 205 -5.12 4.07 -2.80
N ILE A 206 -4.25 3.14 -3.19
CA ILE A 206 -4.57 2.11 -4.17
C ILE A 206 -5.26 0.98 -3.41
N ASP A 207 -6.46 0.61 -3.87
CA ASP A 207 -7.19 -0.52 -3.29
C ASP A 207 -6.60 -1.84 -3.78
N THR A 208 -6.51 -1.99 -5.10
CA THR A 208 -6.03 -3.22 -5.72
C THR A 208 -5.51 -3.01 -7.12
N VAL A 209 -4.46 -3.75 -7.51
CA VAL A 209 -4.01 -3.89 -8.90
C VAL A 209 -4.59 -5.19 -9.45
N ARG A 210 -5.50 -5.08 -10.42
CA ARG A 210 -6.19 -6.25 -11.01
C ARG A 210 -5.37 -6.92 -12.10
N TYR A 211 -4.75 -6.12 -12.95
CA TYR A 211 -3.96 -6.61 -14.07
C TYR A 211 -2.90 -5.57 -14.43
N ALA A 212 -1.72 -6.02 -14.76
CA ALA A 212 -0.67 -5.13 -15.28
C ALA A 212 0.15 -5.84 -16.35
N ILE A 213 0.68 -5.08 -17.29
CA ILE A 213 1.70 -5.53 -18.22
C ILE A 213 2.86 -4.55 -18.12
N PHE A 214 4.01 -5.03 -17.72
CA PHE A 214 5.25 -4.29 -17.80
C PHE A 214 6.04 -4.74 -19.01
N SER A 215 6.28 -3.83 -19.95
CA SER A 215 7.11 -4.07 -21.14
C SER A 215 8.52 -3.53 -20.87
N HIS A 216 9.51 -4.41 -20.84
CA HIS A 216 10.90 -4.11 -20.54
C HIS A 216 11.82 -4.88 -21.50
N ASN A 217 12.77 -4.22 -22.16
CA ASN A 217 13.70 -4.86 -23.11
C ASN A 217 12.99 -5.69 -24.19
N GLY A 218 11.85 -5.22 -24.70
CA GLY A 218 11.06 -5.89 -25.73
C GLY A 218 10.31 -7.14 -25.25
N LYS A 219 10.23 -7.37 -23.93
CA LYS A 219 9.47 -8.47 -23.33
C LYS A 219 8.32 -7.91 -22.51
N ASP A 220 7.13 -8.45 -22.72
CA ASP A 220 5.97 -8.21 -21.88
C ASP A 220 5.99 -9.15 -20.67
N LEU A 221 5.78 -8.60 -19.49
CA LEU A 221 5.69 -9.31 -18.22
C LEU A 221 4.28 -9.09 -17.66
N PRO A 222 3.29 -9.86 -18.10
CA PRO A 222 1.92 -9.72 -17.59
C PRO A 222 1.81 -10.22 -16.16
N MET A 223 0.96 -9.55 -15.39
CA MET A 223 0.57 -9.91 -14.03
C MET A 223 -0.96 -9.92 -13.93
N VAL A 224 -1.49 -10.97 -13.35
CA VAL A 224 -2.92 -11.19 -13.12
C VAL A 224 -3.15 -11.33 -11.62
N MET A 225 -4.09 -10.55 -11.08
CA MET A 225 -4.58 -10.74 -9.72
C MET A 225 -5.63 -11.84 -9.70
N TYR A 226 -5.38 -12.89 -8.92
CA TYR A 226 -6.32 -13.97 -8.68
C TYR A 226 -6.13 -14.50 -7.26
N ASP A 227 -7.20 -14.46 -6.47
CA ASP A 227 -7.20 -14.96 -5.09
C ASP A 227 -7.80 -16.37 -5.05
N GLN A 228 -6.95 -17.37 -4.84
CA GLN A 228 -7.37 -18.76 -4.70
C GLN A 228 -7.91 -19.12 -3.30
N LYS A 229 -8.23 -18.10 -2.47
CA LYS A 229 -8.88 -18.22 -1.14
C LYS A 229 -8.09 -19.02 -0.10
N ASP A 230 -6.78 -19.14 -0.25
CA ASP A 230 -5.91 -19.82 0.70
C ASP A 230 -5.11 -18.88 1.60
N GLY A 231 -5.31 -17.56 1.42
CA GLY A 231 -4.61 -16.50 2.15
C GLY A 231 -3.15 -16.34 1.73
N GLY A 232 -2.72 -16.98 0.63
CA GLY A 232 -1.37 -16.93 0.08
C GLY A 232 -1.17 -15.83 -0.96
N ASN A 233 -0.42 -16.15 -2.02
CA ASN A 233 -0.17 -15.24 -3.13
C ASN A 233 -1.44 -14.97 -3.93
N ILE A 234 -1.58 -13.74 -4.41
CA ILE A 234 -2.70 -13.31 -5.27
C ILE A 234 -2.24 -12.76 -6.62
N TRP A 235 -0.93 -12.69 -6.90
CA TRP A 235 -0.38 -12.18 -8.15
C TRP A 235 0.40 -13.26 -8.91
N TRP A 236 -0.02 -13.49 -10.12
CA TRP A 236 0.46 -14.58 -10.96
C TRP A 236 0.85 -14.05 -12.34
N ASN A 237 1.83 -14.68 -12.98
CA ASN A 237 2.06 -14.44 -14.39
C ASN A 237 0.97 -15.15 -15.23
N GLU A 238 1.02 -15.00 -16.55
CA GLU A 238 0.06 -15.60 -17.48
C GLU A 238 -0.02 -17.13 -17.42
N LYS A 239 1.02 -17.79 -16.87
CA LYS A 239 1.09 -19.26 -16.73
C LYS A 239 0.62 -19.76 -15.37
N GLY A 240 0.14 -18.86 -14.49
CA GLY A 240 -0.19 -19.21 -13.13
C GLY A 240 1.03 -19.46 -12.24
N GLU A 241 2.21 -18.98 -12.63
CA GLU A 241 3.39 -18.98 -11.77
C GLU A 241 3.38 -17.73 -10.90
N SER A 242 3.79 -17.88 -9.65
CA SER A 242 3.80 -16.75 -8.70
C SER A 242 4.76 -15.65 -9.14
N MET A 243 4.28 -14.40 -9.14
CA MET A 243 5.12 -13.22 -9.33
C MET A 243 6.09 -12.98 -8.17
N ARG A 244 5.87 -13.63 -7.03
CA ARG A 244 6.76 -13.57 -5.87
C ARG A 244 7.74 -14.73 -5.90
N LYS A 245 8.97 -14.47 -5.48
CA LYS A 245 9.87 -15.54 -5.06
C LYS A 245 9.45 -16.01 -3.66
N ALA A 246 9.68 -17.29 -3.36
CA ALA A 246 9.31 -17.86 -2.08
C ALA A 246 9.95 -17.15 -0.87
N PHE A 247 11.10 -16.48 -1.07
CA PHE A 247 11.83 -15.83 0.01
C PHE A 247 12.36 -14.44 -0.35
N LEU A 248 12.26 -13.50 0.58
CA LEU A 248 12.93 -12.20 0.52
C LEU A 248 14.46 -12.38 0.58
N LYS A 249 15.20 -11.51 -0.08
CA LYS A 249 16.67 -11.49 -0.02
C LYS A 249 17.22 -11.15 1.38
N ALA A 250 16.45 -10.37 2.16
CA ALA A 250 16.81 -9.96 3.51
C ALA A 250 15.55 -9.78 4.39
N PRO A 251 15.66 -10.03 5.71
CA PRO A 251 14.56 -9.86 6.65
C PRO A 251 14.35 -8.42 7.14
N LEU A 252 15.14 -7.47 6.63
CA LEU A 252 15.10 -6.04 6.96
C LEU A 252 15.04 -5.19 5.70
N LYS A 253 14.29 -4.08 5.72
CA LYS A 253 14.22 -3.16 4.57
C LYS A 253 15.54 -2.39 4.36
N PHE A 254 16.17 -1.98 5.47
CA PHE A 254 17.43 -1.23 5.44
C PHE A 254 18.37 -1.80 6.48
N SER A 255 19.55 -2.24 6.04
CA SER A 255 20.56 -2.80 6.93
C SER A 255 21.92 -2.89 6.23
N ARG A 256 22.98 -2.98 7.05
CA ARG A 256 24.33 -3.27 6.59
C ARG A 256 24.75 -4.63 7.15
N ILE A 257 25.30 -5.48 6.32
CA ILE A 257 25.89 -6.75 6.80
C ILE A 257 27.13 -6.42 7.62
N SER A 258 27.11 -6.79 8.90
CA SER A 258 28.23 -6.60 9.83
C SER A 258 29.05 -7.86 10.00
N SER A 259 28.46 -9.05 9.76
CA SER A 259 29.19 -10.33 9.80
C SER A 259 28.56 -11.34 8.83
N GLY A 260 29.40 -12.00 8.06
CA GLY A 260 28.98 -13.00 7.08
C GLY A 260 28.89 -14.41 7.65
N PHE A 261 28.32 -15.31 6.84
CA PHE A 261 28.27 -16.74 7.10
C PHE A 261 29.65 -17.38 6.99
N SER A 262 30.05 -18.21 7.97
CA SER A 262 31.30 -18.96 7.95
C SER A 262 31.22 -20.18 8.85
N TYR A 263 31.71 -21.31 8.38
CA TYR A 263 31.88 -22.51 9.21
C TYR A 263 33.12 -22.42 10.13
N ALA A 264 34.06 -21.53 9.84
CA ALA A 264 35.34 -21.42 10.53
C ALA A 264 35.75 -19.95 10.76
N ARG A 265 34.92 -19.17 11.51
CA ARG A 265 35.20 -17.79 11.84
C ARG A 265 36.04 -17.70 13.12
N ARG A 266 37.12 -16.91 13.11
CA ARG A 266 37.84 -16.54 14.32
C ARG A 266 37.00 -15.54 15.13
N HIS A 267 36.60 -15.91 16.34
CA HIS A 267 35.80 -15.05 17.21
C HIS A 267 36.63 -13.80 17.60
N PRO A 268 36.10 -12.57 17.41
CA PRO A 268 36.90 -11.35 17.59
C PRO A 268 37.47 -11.16 18.99
N VAL A 269 36.78 -11.66 20.01
CA VAL A 269 37.21 -11.55 21.43
C VAL A 269 37.99 -12.76 21.87
N THR A 270 37.48 -13.96 21.69
CA THR A 270 38.08 -15.19 22.23
C THR A 270 39.20 -15.77 21.35
N ARG A 271 39.34 -15.28 20.10
CA ARG A 271 40.26 -15.80 19.07
C ARG A 271 40.05 -17.28 18.70
N ARG A 272 39.08 -17.96 19.31
CA ARG A 272 38.75 -19.34 18.99
C ARG A 272 38.02 -19.40 17.66
N VAL A 273 38.28 -20.44 16.90
CA VAL A 273 37.54 -20.72 15.67
C VAL A 273 36.17 -21.24 16.06
N GLN A 274 35.13 -20.53 15.70
CA GLN A 274 33.73 -20.91 15.93
C GLN A 274 32.90 -20.68 14.66
N PRO A 275 32.00 -21.59 14.32
CA PRO A 275 31.10 -21.36 13.18
C PRO A 275 30.14 -20.21 13.47
N HIS A 276 29.92 -19.37 12.47
CA HIS A 276 28.82 -18.42 12.40
C HIS A 276 27.90 -18.81 11.25
N THR A 277 26.85 -19.57 11.58
CA THR A 277 25.94 -20.15 10.57
C THR A 277 24.75 -19.23 10.26
N GLY A 278 24.99 -17.92 10.28
CA GLY A 278 24.02 -16.86 10.00
C GLY A 278 24.67 -15.65 9.32
N ILE A 279 23.87 -14.64 9.11
CA ILE A 279 24.27 -13.30 8.67
C ILE A 279 23.84 -12.31 9.74
N ASP A 280 24.79 -11.50 10.21
CA ASP A 280 24.48 -10.40 11.12
C ASP A 280 24.18 -9.12 10.33
N TYR A 281 22.97 -8.62 10.48
CA TYR A 281 22.53 -7.34 9.91
C TYR A 281 22.55 -6.25 10.99
N ALA A 282 23.48 -5.32 10.90
CA ALA A 282 23.50 -4.14 11.77
C ALA A 282 22.35 -3.19 11.40
N ALA A 283 21.50 -2.91 12.39
CA ALA A 283 20.38 -1.98 12.27
C ALA A 283 20.04 -1.39 13.64
N PRO A 284 19.43 -0.20 13.73
CA PRO A 284 19.00 0.39 14.99
C PRO A 284 18.06 -0.53 15.78
N LYS A 285 18.15 -0.49 17.12
CA LYS A 285 17.18 -1.19 17.98
C LYS A 285 15.77 -0.72 17.66
N GLY A 286 14.82 -1.66 17.56
CA GLY A 286 13.44 -1.38 17.21
C GLY A 286 13.14 -1.41 15.71
N THR A 287 14.13 -1.57 14.83
CA THR A 287 13.89 -1.78 13.39
C THR A 287 13.02 -3.01 13.19
N PRO A 288 11.91 -2.93 12.40
CA PRO A 288 11.04 -4.07 12.13
C PRO A 288 11.78 -5.21 11.43
N VAL A 289 11.61 -6.42 11.97
CA VAL A 289 12.11 -7.68 11.40
C VAL A 289 10.96 -8.42 10.75
N MET A 290 11.12 -8.79 9.48
CA MET A 290 10.09 -9.44 8.69
C MET A 290 10.40 -10.90 8.45
N SER A 291 9.35 -11.74 8.36
CA SER A 291 9.49 -13.08 7.81
C SER A 291 9.93 -13.02 6.36
N ILE A 292 10.99 -13.77 6.00
CA ILE A 292 11.45 -13.79 4.60
C ILE A 292 10.52 -14.55 3.65
N GLY A 293 9.62 -15.36 4.17
CA GLY A 293 8.67 -16.16 3.39
C GLY A 293 7.42 -16.49 4.19
N ASP A 294 6.39 -16.98 3.49
CA ASP A 294 5.23 -17.57 4.15
C ASP A 294 5.67 -18.76 5.00
N GLY A 295 5.04 -18.99 6.13
CA GLY A 295 5.41 -20.11 6.99
C GLY A 295 4.60 -20.18 8.28
N VAL A 296 5.01 -21.10 9.16
CA VAL A 296 4.42 -21.31 10.48
C VAL A 296 5.46 -21.06 11.55
N VAL A 297 5.13 -20.23 12.54
CA VAL A 297 5.99 -19.98 13.70
C VAL A 297 6.14 -21.25 14.52
N THR A 298 7.34 -21.80 14.57
CA THR A 298 7.63 -23.04 15.32
C THR A 298 8.18 -22.79 16.71
N SER A 299 8.78 -21.61 16.93
CA SER A 299 9.31 -21.20 18.25
C SER A 299 9.25 -19.67 18.40
N LYS A 300 8.92 -19.22 19.61
CA LYS A 300 8.99 -17.84 20.06
C LYS A 300 9.37 -17.82 21.51
N LYS A 301 10.66 -17.70 21.81
CA LYS A 301 11.17 -17.75 23.20
C LYS A 301 12.58 -17.14 23.32
N TYR A 302 13.02 -16.94 24.55
CA TYR A 302 14.41 -16.61 24.84
C TYR A 302 15.29 -17.88 24.74
N GLU A 303 16.32 -17.85 23.88
CA GLU A 303 17.20 -18.99 23.58
C GLU A 303 18.65 -18.73 24.04
N GLY A 304 18.84 -18.41 25.33
CA GLY A 304 20.16 -18.22 25.93
C GLY A 304 21.05 -17.25 25.13
N ALA A 305 22.13 -17.76 24.49
CA ALA A 305 23.04 -16.94 23.68
C ALA A 305 22.33 -16.23 22.51
N GLY A 306 21.26 -16.80 21.93
CA GLY A 306 20.50 -16.20 20.84
C GLY A 306 19.54 -15.09 21.28
N GLY A 307 19.31 -14.95 22.60
CA GLY A 307 18.35 -13.97 23.12
C GLY A 307 16.92 -14.28 22.70
N ASN A 308 16.10 -13.25 22.58
CA ASN A 308 14.75 -13.40 22.06
C ASN A 308 14.80 -13.85 20.60
N THR A 309 14.25 -15.03 20.35
CA THR A 309 14.33 -15.70 19.03
C THR A 309 12.94 -16.07 18.52
N VAL A 310 12.74 -15.88 17.22
CA VAL A 310 11.60 -16.43 16.46
C VAL A 310 12.15 -17.43 15.47
N ARG A 311 11.48 -18.62 15.37
CA ARG A 311 11.77 -19.63 14.34
C ARG A 311 10.55 -19.86 13.49
N ILE A 312 10.75 -19.96 12.19
CA ILE A 312 9.68 -20.17 11.20
C ILE A 312 10.05 -21.35 10.33
N ARG A 313 9.08 -22.27 10.15
CA ARG A 313 9.14 -23.31 9.13
C ARG A 313 8.34 -22.86 7.92
N HIS A 314 9.01 -22.65 6.80
CA HIS A 314 8.40 -22.21 5.57
C HIS A 314 7.74 -23.37 4.80
N ASN A 315 8.46 -24.50 4.68
CA ASN A 315 7.96 -25.71 4.05
C ASN A 315 8.74 -26.94 4.59
N SER A 316 8.67 -28.06 3.90
CA SER A 316 9.42 -29.28 4.27
C SER A 316 10.93 -29.15 4.13
N VAL A 317 11.40 -28.19 3.33
CA VAL A 317 12.82 -28.01 2.97
C VAL A 317 13.47 -26.88 3.75
N TYR A 318 12.77 -25.74 3.96
CA TYR A 318 13.35 -24.51 4.49
C TYR A 318 12.78 -24.09 5.83
N SER A 319 13.67 -23.69 6.75
CA SER A 319 13.33 -23.00 7.99
C SER A 319 14.29 -21.86 8.27
N THR A 320 13.84 -20.88 9.06
CA THR A 320 14.61 -19.69 9.43
C THR A 320 14.58 -19.43 10.93
N ALA A 321 15.57 -18.67 11.40
CA ALA A 321 15.57 -18.11 12.75
C ALA A 321 16.04 -16.65 12.72
N TYR A 322 15.45 -15.87 13.63
CA TYR A 322 15.64 -14.44 13.82
C TYR A 322 16.01 -14.20 15.28
N LEU A 323 17.26 -13.87 15.55
CA LEU A 323 17.84 -13.85 16.89
C LEU A 323 18.11 -12.42 17.36
N HIS A 324 18.42 -12.28 18.66
CA HIS A 324 18.77 -11.03 19.35
C HIS A 324 17.66 -9.96 19.35
N LEU A 325 16.40 -10.36 19.16
CA LEU A 325 15.26 -9.44 19.07
C LEU A 325 15.09 -8.65 20.38
N SER A 326 14.68 -7.36 20.27
CA SER A 326 14.27 -6.56 21.44
C SER A 326 12.89 -6.96 21.93
N GLY A 327 12.05 -7.47 21.05
CA GLY A 327 10.69 -7.94 21.33
C GLY A 327 10.06 -8.58 20.11
N TYR A 328 8.92 -9.19 20.32
CA TYR A 328 8.12 -9.87 19.30
C TYR A 328 7.01 -8.94 18.79
N ALA A 329 6.53 -9.16 17.58
CA ALA A 329 5.35 -8.47 17.07
C ALA A 329 4.13 -8.75 17.96
N LYS A 330 3.27 -7.72 18.11
CA LYS A 330 2.06 -7.83 18.92
C LYS A 330 1.14 -8.94 18.38
N GLY A 331 0.73 -9.84 19.25
CA GLY A 331 -0.17 -10.93 18.87
C GLY A 331 0.51 -12.16 18.24
N LEU A 332 1.81 -12.13 17.92
CA LEU A 332 2.52 -13.29 17.35
C LEU A 332 2.46 -14.50 18.31
N LYS A 333 2.06 -15.67 17.78
CA LYS A 333 1.93 -16.93 18.55
C LYS A 333 2.64 -18.08 17.86
N VAL A 334 3.13 -19.04 18.64
CA VAL A 334 3.60 -20.34 18.11
C VAL A 334 2.41 -21.07 17.47
N GLY A 335 2.64 -21.68 16.32
CA GLY A 335 1.59 -22.31 15.49
C GLY A 335 0.90 -21.34 14.53
N GLN A 336 1.10 -20.04 14.69
CA GLN A 336 0.52 -19.03 13.80
C GLN A 336 1.17 -19.08 12.41
N ARG A 337 0.35 -18.94 11.38
CA ARG A 337 0.79 -18.70 10.01
C ARG A 337 1.20 -17.24 9.88
N VAL A 338 2.36 -16.99 9.30
CA VAL A 338 2.86 -15.66 8.95
C VAL A 338 3.12 -15.59 7.45
N ARG A 339 2.98 -14.40 6.88
CA ARG A 339 3.21 -14.13 5.46
C ARG A 339 4.60 -13.58 5.21
N GLN A 340 5.08 -13.73 4.00
CA GLN A 340 6.28 -13.04 3.53
C GLN A 340 6.14 -11.52 3.73
N GLY A 341 7.14 -10.90 4.36
CA GLY A 341 7.13 -9.46 4.67
C GLY A 341 6.34 -9.08 5.94
N GLU A 342 5.67 -10.04 6.60
CA GLU A 342 4.99 -9.78 7.88
C GLU A 342 6.01 -9.51 8.98
N VAL A 343 5.77 -8.45 9.78
CA VAL A 343 6.64 -8.12 10.92
C VAL A 343 6.44 -9.15 12.02
N ILE A 344 7.52 -9.80 12.43
CA ILE A 344 7.55 -10.87 13.45
C ILE A 344 8.25 -10.45 14.74
N GLY A 345 8.98 -9.33 14.71
CA GLY A 345 9.71 -8.80 15.85
C GLY A 345 10.49 -7.56 15.49
N TYR A 346 11.38 -7.17 16.38
CA TYR A 346 12.14 -5.93 16.25
C TYR A 346 13.61 -6.18 16.60
N VAL A 347 14.54 -5.55 15.86
CA VAL A 347 15.97 -5.64 16.12
C VAL A 347 16.30 -5.23 17.55
N GLY A 348 17.15 -6.00 18.19
CA GLY A 348 17.62 -5.76 19.55
C GLY A 348 19.10 -6.10 19.75
N SER A 349 19.41 -6.43 21.00
CA SER A 349 20.76 -6.85 21.44
C SER A 349 20.62 -7.80 22.63
N THR A 350 19.59 -8.65 22.64
CA THR A 350 19.34 -9.62 23.72
C THR A 350 20.22 -10.85 23.57
N GLY A 351 20.50 -11.56 24.66
CA GLY A 351 21.42 -12.69 24.66
C GLY A 351 22.89 -12.27 24.56
N ARG A 352 23.74 -13.06 23.89
CA ARG A 352 25.15 -12.78 23.71
C ARG A 352 25.40 -11.92 22.47
N SER A 353 25.22 -10.62 22.60
CA SER A 353 25.32 -9.64 21.53
C SER A 353 26.23 -8.47 21.97
N THR A 354 27.02 -7.91 21.06
CA THR A 354 27.91 -6.77 21.30
C THR A 354 27.29 -5.42 20.98
N GLY A 355 26.11 -5.41 20.36
CA GLY A 355 25.39 -4.21 19.97
C GLY A 355 24.15 -4.54 19.14
N PRO A 356 23.30 -3.56 18.82
CA PRO A 356 22.07 -3.80 18.06
C PRO A 356 22.34 -4.40 16.68
N HIS A 357 21.84 -5.62 16.47
CA HIS A 357 21.85 -6.33 15.17
C HIS A 357 20.82 -7.44 15.15
N LEU A 358 20.56 -7.97 13.98
CA LEU A 358 19.80 -9.20 13.77
C LEU A 358 20.76 -10.30 13.29
N ASP A 359 20.89 -11.40 14.04
CA ASP A 359 21.49 -12.64 13.53
C ASP A 359 20.38 -13.44 12.82
N PHE A 360 20.52 -13.55 11.51
CA PHE A 360 19.54 -14.22 10.64
C PHE A 360 20.12 -15.52 10.11
N ARG A 361 19.38 -16.63 10.28
CA ARG A 361 19.82 -17.97 9.92
C ARG A 361 18.81 -18.69 9.06
N VAL A 362 19.31 -19.48 8.10
CA VAL A 362 18.52 -20.31 7.20
C VAL A 362 19.01 -21.75 7.22
N TRP A 363 18.09 -22.68 7.25
CA TRP A 363 18.37 -24.12 7.08
C TRP A 363 17.66 -24.63 5.84
N LYS A 364 18.36 -25.49 5.08
CA LYS A 364 17.82 -26.29 3.99
C LYS A 364 17.98 -27.76 4.36
N ASN A 365 16.89 -28.52 4.41
CA ASN A 365 16.88 -29.94 4.84
C ASN A 365 17.62 -30.15 6.19
N GLY A 366 17.39 -29.24 7.15
CA GLY A 366 18.01 -29.31 8.46
C GLY A 366 19.48 -28.83 8.55
N SER A 367 20.15 -28.58 7.43
CA SER A 367 21.52 -28.10 7.38
C SER A 367 21.58 -26.57 7.22
N PRO A 368 22.42 -25.86 8.00
CA PRO A 368 22.54 -24.42 7.84
C PRO A 368 23.18 -24.07 6.50
N ILE A 369 22.62 -23.06 5.82
CA ILE A 369 23.14 -22.57 4.55
C ILE A 369 23.43 -21.07 4.64
N ASN A 370 24.31 -20.57 3.75
CA ASN A 370 24.54 -19.14 3.63
C ASN A 370 23.32 -18.42 3.03
N PRO A 371 22.61 -17.56 3.79
CA PRO A 371 21.43 -16.84 3.30
C PRO A 371 21.67 -16.04 2.02
N LEU A 372 22.88 -15.46 1.86
CA LEU A 372 23.25 -14.65 0.69
C LEU A 372 23.39 -15.48 -0.61
N LYS A 373 23.67 -16.78 -0.47
CA LYS A 373 23.79 -17.72 -1.60
C LYS A 373 22.54 -18.55 -1.80
N MET A 374 21.48 -18.26 -1.01
CA MET A 374 20.22 -18.97 -1.15
C MET A 374 19.55 -18.57 -2.45
N GLU A 375 19.39 -19.50 -3.35
CA GLU A 375 18.49 -19.36 -4.47
C GLU A 375 17.06 -19.47 -3.94
N SER A 376 16.31 -18.38 -4.04
CA SER A 376 14.91 -18.41 -3.66
C SER A 376 14.16 -19.30 -4.66
N PRO A 377 13.58 -20.43 -4.24
CA PRO A 377 12.78 -21.23 -5.14
C PRO A 377 11.61 -20.38 -5.66
N PRO A 378 11.04 -20.72 -6.82
CA PRO A 378 9.76 -20.14 -7.22
C PRO A 378 8.76 -20.40 -6.09
N ALA A 379 7.90 -19.42 -5.80
CA ALA A 379 6.76 -19.68 -4.92
C ALA A 379 5.86 -20.76 -5.55
N GLU A 380 5.05 -21.40 -4.73
CA GLU A 380 4.15 -22.44 -5.24
C GLU A 380 3.29 -21.88 -6.40
N PRO A 381 3.15 -22.60 -7.50
CA PRO A 381 2.29 -22.20 -8.60
C PRO A 381 0.82 -22.24 -8.18
N LEU A 382 -0.04 -21.65 -8.99
CA LEU A 382 -1.48 -21.72 -8.81
C LEU A 382 -1.91 -23.21 -8.75
N LYS A 383 -2.86 -23.50 -7.87
CA LYS A 383 -3.41 -24.87 -7.73
C LYS A 383 -4.08 -25.29 -9.03
N LYS A 384 -3.88 -26.53 -9.42
CA LYS A 384 -4.41 -27.08 -10.68
C LYS A 384 -5.91 -26.93 -10.83
N GLU A 385 -6.64 -27.07 -9.72
CA GLU A 385 -8.10 -26.91 -9.66
C GLU A 385 -8.60 -25.49 -9.98
N ASN A 386 -7.73 -24.48 -9.86
CA ASN A 386 -8.06 -23.09 -10.10
C ASN A 386 -7.59 -22.57 -11.47
N LEU A 387 -6.89 -23.38 -12.25
CA LEU A 387 -6.28 -22.93 -13.53
C LEU A 387 -7.32 -22.50 -14.56
N GLU A 388 -8.44 -23.20 -14.66
CA GLU A 388 -9.50 -22.87 -15.62
C GLU A 388 -10.15 -21.53 -15.30
N ASP A 389 -10.52 -21.31 -14.05
CA ASP A 389 -11.09 -20.04 -13.59
C ASP A 389 -10.09 -18.89 -13.72
N PHE A 390 -8.83 -19.15 -13.38
CA PHE A 390 -7.74 -18.18 -13.56
C PHE A 390 -7.59 -17.78 -15.04
N GLU A 391 -7.64 -18.70 -15.98
CA GLU A 391 -7.57 -18.39 -17.41
C GLU A 391 -8.73 -17.51 -17.88
N LEU A 392 -9.94 -17.74 -17.37
CA LEU A 392 -11.09 -16.91 -17.67
C LEU A 392 -10.87 -15.47 -17.15
N VAL A 393 -10.37 -15.34 -15.93
CA VAL A 393 -10.04 -14.02 -15.32
C VAL A 393 -8.94 -13.32 -16.12
N HIS A 394 -7.88 -14.04 -16.50
CA HIS A 394 -6.79 -13.50 -17.33
C HIS A 394 -7.31 -13.00 -18.68
N LYS A 395 -8.06 -13.84 -19.43
CA LYS A 395 -8.64 -13.47 -20.72
C LYS A 395 -9.53 -12.23 -20.62
N LYS A 396 -10.33 -12.15 -19.55
CA LYS A 396 -11.20 -10.98 -19.29
C LYS A 396 -10.39 -9.70 -19.13
N TYR A 397 -9.37 -9.69 -18.28
CA TYR A 397 -8.56 -8.48 -18.05
C TYR A 397 -7.71 -8.13 -19.27
N ARG A 398 -7.17 -9.12 -19.96
CA ARG A 398 -6.42 -8.90 -21.19
C ARG A 398 -7.29 -8.23 -22.24
N ALA A 399 -8.49 -8.75 -22.48
CA ALA A 399 -9.44 -8.16 -23.43
C ALA A 399 -9.84 -6.72 -23.05
N GLN A 400 -9.98 -6.41 -21.76
CA GLN A 400 -10.23 -5.03 -21.30
C GLN A 400 -9.08 -4.10 -21.65
N VAL A 401 -7.83 -4.49 -21.37
CA VAL A 401 -6.64 -3.69 -21.68
C VAL A 401 -6.50 -3.48 -23.18
N ASP A 402 -6.66 -4.53 -23.97
CA ASP A 402 -6.55 -4.47 -25.43
C ASP A 402 -7.65 -3.59 -26.05
N SER A 403 -8.89 -3.64 -25.52
CA SER A 403 -10.00 -2.79 -25.94
C SER A 403 -9.77 -1.31 -25.63
N ILE A 404 -9.26 -0.98 -24.46
CA ILE A 404 -8.95 0.40 -24.07
C ILE A 404 -7.81 0.93 -24.95
N TYR A 405 -6.76 0.14 -25.12
CA TYR A 405 -5.62 0.51 -25.98
C TYR A 405 -6.04 0.76 -27.44
N ALA A 406 -6.91 -0.09 -28.00
CA ALA A 406 -7.42 0.13 -29.37
C ALA A 406 -8.23 1.42 -29.49
N ARG A 407 -9.04 1.76 -28.49
CA ARG A 407 -9.81 3.04 -28.48
C ARG A 407 -8.89 4.24 -28.38
N ASP A 408 -7.86 4.19 -27.56
CA ASP A 408 -6.90 5.28 -27.39
C ASP A 408 -6.12 5.55 -28.69
N ILE A 409 -5.68 4.49 -29.39
CA ILE A 409 -5.03 4.64 -30.72
C ILE A 409 -5.97 5.28 -31.73
N VAL A 410 -7.22 4.82 -31.82
CA VAL A 410 -8.20 5.38 -32.74
C VAL A 410 -8.43 6.87 -32.45
N ARG A 411 -8.55 7.24 -31.19
CA ARG A 411 -8.70 8.63 -30.76
C ARG A 411 -7.50 9.50 -31.14
N GLU A 412 -6.25 9.04 -30.84
CA GLU A 412 -5.04 9.75 -31.23
C GLU A 412 -4.90 9.95 -32.74
N LEU A 413 -5.42 9.01 -33.55
CA LEU A 413 -5.44 9.15 -35.00
C LEU A 413 -6.46 10.20 -35.44
N PHE A 414 -7.65 10.26 -34.80
CA PHE A 414 -8.64 11.28 -35.09
C PHE A 414 -8.22 12.68 -34.65
N ASP A 415 -7.50 12.80 -33.53
CA ASP A 415 -7.01 14.10 -33.01
C ASP A 415 -5.87 14.68 -33.88
N LYS A 416 -5.25 13.88 -34.76
CA LYS A 416 -4.20 14.28 -35.69
C LYS A 416 -4.67 14.61 -37.12
N LEU A 417 -5.96 14.33 -37.42
CA LEU A 417 -6.61 14.65 -38.70
C LEU A 417 -7.38 15.96 -38.63
#